data_aa806a2731cde5ac70c7ebf9c745c2f6
#
_entry.id   aa806a2731cde5ac70c7ebf9c745c2f6
#
_cell.length_a   1.000
_cell.length_b   1.000
_cell.length_c   1.000
_cell.angle_alpha   90.00
_cell.angle_beta   90.00
_cell.angle_gamma   90.00
#
_symmetry.space_group_name_H-M   'P 1'
#
loop_
_entity.id
_entity.type
_entity.pdbx_description
1 polymer ?
#
loop_
_entity_poly.entity_id
_entity_poly.type
_entity_poly.pdbx_seq_one_letter_code
_entity_poly.pdbx_strand_id
1 'polypeptide(L)'
;MNQKKLKIDKIPATAILGDKDYGIRFFGIPAGYEFNSFINAIKMVSLKDSGLKEDIKQKINLVNKPVNIKVFVTLTCPYCPAAVETAHKFAFENDNIISEMIDASEFPHLANKYGVYAVPKVVINDKVSFEGAVPEDLFLNYVLEAIK
;
A
#
# COMPACT_ATOMS: atom_id res chain seq x y z
N MET A 1 18.13 -10.04 -6.54
CA MET A 1 17.34 -9.11 -7.35
C MET A 1 17.81 -7.69 -7.09
N ASN A 2 17.82 -6.85 -8.11
CA ASN A 2 18.27 -5.47 -7.96
C ASN A 2 17.09 -4.52 -7.73
N GLN A 3 17.39 -3.29 -7.31
CA GLN A 3 16.39 -2.27 -6.99
C GLN A 3 15.47 -1.94 -8.17
N LYS A 4 16.00 -1.90 -9.38
CA LYS A 4 15.22 -1.60 -10.60
C LYS A 4 14.11 -2.61 -10.82
N LYS A 5 14.42 -3.90 -10.67
CA LYS A 5 13.45 -4.99 -10.91
C LYS A 5 12.31 -4.95 -9.90
N LEU A 6 12.61 -4.64 -8.64
CA LEU A 6 11.62 -4.56 -7.57
C LEU A 6 10.96 -3.19 -7.44
N LYS A 7 11.37 -2.22 -8.27
CA LYS A 7 10.88 -0.84 -8.22
C LYS A 7 11.08 -0.21 -6.84
N ILE A 8 12.25 -0.42 -6.28
CA ILE A 8 12.66 0.16 -5.00
C ILE A 8 13.53 1.38 -5.31
N ASP A 9 13.05 2.56 -4.90
CA ASP A 9 13.69 3.84 -5.19
C ASP A 9 14.17 4.58 -3.93
N LYS A 10 14.01 3.97 -2.76
CA LYS A 10 14.44 4.54 -1.49
C LYS A 10 14.76 3.44 -0.49
N ILE A 11 15.56 3.74 0.50
CA ILE A 11 15.97 2.80 1.56
C ILE A 11 15.83 3.47 2.93
N PRO A 12 15.56 2.67 4.00
CA PRO A 12 15.41 1.21 4.05
C PRO A 12 14.11 0.75 3.40
N ALA A 13 14.13 -0.43 2.79
CA ALA A 13 12.99 -0.97 2.05
C ALA A 13 12.88 -2.48 2.24
N THR A 14 11.64 -2.97 2.29
CA THR A 14 11.33 -4.39 2.33
C THR A 14 10.27 -4.70 1.26
N ALA A 15 10.57 -5.67 0.41
CA ALA A 15 9.59 -6.19 -0.56
C ALA A 15 9.11 -7.55 -0.09
N ILE A 16 7.80 -7.76 -0.10
CA ILE A 16 7.22 -9.06 0.25
C ILE A 16 7.03 -9.86 -1.02
N LEU A 17 7.75 -10.97 -1.12
CA LEU A 17 7.71 -11.84 -2.27
C LEU A 17 7.19 -13.23 -1.88
N GLY A 18 6.44 -13.85 -2.78
CA GLY A 18 6.03 -15.23 -2.65
C GLY A 18 6.49 -16.00 -3.89
N ASP A 19 5.56 -16.70 -4.54
CA ASP A 19 5.84 -17.34 -5.83
C ASP A 19 6.11 -16.30 -6.93
N LYS A 20 5.75 -15.06 -6.69
CA LYS A 20 6.05 -13.91 -7.56
C LYS A 20 6.10 -12.65 -6.71
N ASP A 21 6.38 -11.50 -7.34
CA ASP A 21 6.29 -10.18 -6.73
C ASP A 21 4.84 -9.68 -6.87
N TYR A 22 4.16 -9.50 -5.73
CA TYR A 22 2.78 -9.00 -5.70
C TYR A 22 2.69 -7.48 -5.60
N GLY A 23 3.82 -6.78 -5.62
CA GLY A 23 3.82 -5.33 -5.57
C GLY A 23 3.67 -4.74 -4.17
N ILE A 24 4.02 -5.50 -3.14
CA ILE A 24 3.89 -5.08 -1.73
C ILE A 24 5.24 -4.60 -1.23
N ARG A 25 5.28 -3.35 -0.75
CA ARG A 25 6.51 -2.70 -0.29
C ARG A 25 6.32 -2.04 1.06
N PHE A 26 7.38 -2.06 1.87
CA PHE A 26 7.47 -1.30 3.10
C PHE A 26 8.72 -0.42 3.01
N PHE A 27 8.53 0.88 3.05
CA PHE A 27 9.62 1.86 3.08
C PHE A 27 9.73 2.45 4.48
N GLY A 28 10.89 2.23 5.10
CA GLY A 28 11.09 2.36 6.53
C GLY A 28 10.99 0.99 7.19
N ILE A 29 11.38 0.92 8.45
CA ILE A 29 11.34 -0.34 9.21
C ILE A 29 9.91 -0.56 9.72
N PRO A 30 9.26 -1.69 9.37
CA PRO A 30 7.88 -1.95 9.80
C PRO A 30 7.84 -2.40 11.26
N ALA A 31 7.96 -1.44 12.17
CA ALA A 31 7.91 -1.63 13.62
C ALA A 31 6.64 -0.98 14.20
N GLY A 32 6.50 -0.98 15.53
CA GLY A 32 5.35 -0.39 16.19
C GLY A 32 4.05 -0.99 15.69
N TYR A 33 3.05 -0.14 15.42
CA TYR A 33 1.77 -0.61 14.92
C TYR A 33 1.86 -1.25 13.53
N GLU A 34 2.89 -0.91 12.73
CA GLU A 34 3.05 -1.49 11.39
C GLU A 34 3.67 -2.87 11.40
N PHE A 35 4.13 -3.37 12.54
CA PHE A 35 4.63 -4.74 12.64
C PHE A 35 3.54 -5.76 12.27
N ASN A 36 2.31 -5.54 12.71
CA ASN A 36 1.19 -6.42 12.36
C ASN A 36 0.86 -6.36 10.86
N SER A 37 0.95 -5.19 10.25
CA SER A 37 0.77 -5.06 8.79
C SER A 37 1.79 -5.89 8.04
N PHE A 38 3.02 -5.89 8.51
CA PHE A 38 4.12 -6.67 7.93
C PHE A 38 3.83 -8.17 8.05
N ILE A 39 3.46 -8.65 9.25
CA ILE A 39 3.12 -10.05 9.47
C ILE A 39 1.91 -10.46 8.62
N ASN A 40 0.89 -9.63 8.55
CA ASN A 40 -0.31 -9.92 7.78
C ASN A 40 -0.04 -9.95 6.27
N ALA A 41 0.89 -9.14 5.78
CA ALA A 41 1.33 -9.20 4.37
C ALA A 41 2.00 -10.54 4.08
N ILE A 42 2.87 -11.00 4.96
CA ILE A 42 3.51 -12.32 4.82
C ILE A 42 2.48 -13.44 4.80
N LYS A 43 1.51 -13.39 5.73
CA LYS A 43 0.44 -14.39 5.80
C LYS A 43 -0.40 -14.40 4.52
N MET A 44 -0.78 -13.23 4.04
CA MET A 44 -1.59 -13.10 2.83
C MET A 44 -0.90 -13.74 1.63
N VAL A 45 0.37 -13.43 1.44
CA VAL A 45 1.15 -13.97 0.32
C VAL A 45 1.37 -15.48 0.48
N SER A 46 1.63 -15.95 1.71
CA SER A 46 1.84 -17.37 1.98
C SER A 46 0.59 -18.21 1.78
N LEU A 47 -0.56 -17.70 2.22
CA LEU A 47 -1.85 -18.38 2.11
C LEU A 47 -2.53 -18.14 0.76
N LYS A 48 -2.03 -17.20 -0.02
CA LYS A 48 -2.58 -16.78 -1.31
C LYS A 48 -4.04 -16.36 -1.21
N ASP A 49 -4.37 -15.60 -0.15
CA ASP A 49 -5.72 -15.14 0.10
C ASP A 49 -5.68 -13.74 0.70
N SER A 50 -6.26 -12.78 -0.01
CA SER A 50 -6.33 -11.40 0.45
C SER A 50 -7.38 -11.17 1.54
N GLY A 51 -8.37 -12.06 1.62
CA GLY A 51 -9.51 -11.88 2.52
C GLY A 51 -10.50 -10.81 2.08
N LEU A 52 -10.32 -10.22 0.89
CA LEU A 52 -11.28 -9.25 0.36
C LEU A 52 -12.61 -9.92 0.02
N LYS A 53 -13.70 -9.18 0.14
CA LYS A 53 -15.01 -9.63 -0.31
C LYS A 53 -15.01 -9.87 -1.82
N GLU A 54 -15.81 -10.80 -2.28
CA GLU A 54 -15.83 -11.22 -3.67
C GLU A 54 -16.17 -10.07 -4.63
N ASP A 55 -17.11 -9.21 -4.27
CA ASP A 55 -17.47 -8.05 -5.08
C ASP A 55 -16.31 -7.06 -5.22
N ILE A 56 -15.53 -6.86 -4.14
CA ILE A 56 -14.35 -6.01 -4.17
C ILE A 56 -13.27 -6.64 -5.06
N LYS A 57 -13.03 -7.95 -4.92
CA LYS A 57 -12.07 -8.67 -5.77
C LYS A 57 -12.40 -8.52 -7.26
N GLN A 58 -13.66 -8.69 -7.61
CA GLN A 58 -14.10 -8.57 -9.00
C GLN A 58 -13.81 -7.17 -9.55
N LYS A 59 -14.11 -6.14 -8.79
CA LYS A 59 -13.87 -4.76 -9.21
C LYS A 59 -12.40 -4.41 -9.30
N ILE A 60 -11.60 -4.85 -8.33
CA ILE A 60 -10.16 -4.56 -8.35
C ILE A 60 -9.48 -5.30 -9.52
N ASN A 61 -9.97 -6.46 -9.89
CA ASN A 61 -9.43 -7.23 -11.00
C ASN A 61 -9.73 -6.61 -12.38
N LEU A 62 -10.65 -5.66 -12.45
CA LEU A 62 -10.91 -4.91 -13.68
C LEU A 62 -9.90 -3.78 -13.91
N VAL A 63 -9.07 -3.46 -12.95
CA VAL A 63 -8.03 -2.44 -13.10
C VAL A 63 -7.01 -2.93 -14.12
N ASN A 64 -6.90 -2.22 -15.25
CA ASN A 64 -6.03 -2.59 -16.36
C ASN A 64 -4.97 -1.54 -16.68
N LYS A 65 -4.77 -0.59 -15.77
CA LYS A 65 -3.74 0.45 -15.89
C LYS A 65 -2.84 0.41 -14.67
N PRO A 66 -1.58 0.86 -14.79
CA PRO A 66 -0.69 0.91 -13.64
C PRO A 66 -1.26 1.78 -12.52
N VAL A 67 -1.20 1.26 -11.30
CA VAL A 67 -1.62 1.98 -10.09
C VAL A 67 -0.49 1.91 -9.07
N ASN A 68 -0.10 3.07 -8.56
CA ASN A 68 0.82 3.17 -7.44
C ASN A 68 0.07 3.77 -6.25
N ILE A 69 0.01 3.02 -5.17
CA ILE A 69 -0.64 3.46 -3.93
C ILE A 69 0.45 3.71 -2.90
N LYS A 70 0.57 4.96 -2.45
CA LYS A 70 1.46 5.32 -1.34
C LYS A 70 0.63 5.54 -0.10
N VAL A 71 0.95 4.84 0.98
CA VAL A 71 0.28 5.01 2.27
C VAL A 71 1.31 5.56 3.25
N PHE A 72 1.20 6.84 3.55
CA PHE A 72 2.07 7.51 4.53
C PHE A 72 1.56 7.26 5.94
N VAL A 73 2.46 6.76 6.79
CA VAL A 73 2.14 6.36 8.16
C VAL A 73 3.17 6.92 9.13
N THR A 74 2.85 6.81 10.43
CA THR A 74 3.85 6.83 11.50
C THR A 74 3.69 5.53 12.30
N LEU A 75 4.77 5.10 12.94
CA LEU A 75 4.75 3.81 13.65
C LEU A 75 3.91 3.83 14.93
N THR A 76 3.53 5.02 15.38
CA THR A 76 2.69 5.22 16.57
C THR A 76 1.21 5.46 16.24
N CYS A 77 0.84 5.38 14.98
CA CYS A 77 -0.53 5.61 14.53
C CYS A 77 -1.33 4.30 14.57
N PRO A 78 -2.37 4.19 15.42
CA PRO A 78 -3.14 2.94 15.53
C PRO A 78 -4.08 2.68 14.35
N TYR A 79 -4.42 3.71 13.57
CA TYR A 79 -5.33 3.57 12.42
C TYR A 79 -4.58 3.33 11.11
N CYS A 80 -3.29 3.60 11.06
CA CYS A 80 -2.49 3.47 9.84
C CYS A 80 -2.44 2.03 9.30
N PRO A 81 -2.32 0.97 10.14
CA PRO A 81 -2.27 -0.39 9.62
C PRO A 81 -3.46 -0.79 8.76
N ALA A 82 -4.66 -0.33 9.09
CA ALA A 82 -5.86 -0.65 8.30
C ALA A 82 -5.74 -0.13 6.86
N ALA A 83 -5.25 1.09 6.68
CA ALA A 83 -5.05 1.65 5.34
C ALA A 83 -3.95 0.91 4.58
N VAL A 84 -2.84 0.59 5.24
CA VAL A 84 -1.74 -0.18 4.65
C VAL A 84 -2.23 -1.54 4.18
N GLU A 85 -2.96 -2.25 5.03
CA GLU A 85 -3.44 -3.59 4.71
C GLU A 85 -4.43 -3.59 3.55
N THR A 86 -5.33 -2.62 3.48
CA THR A 86 -6.24 -2.50 2.33
C THR A 86 -5.46 -2.30 1.04
N ALA A 87 -4.50 -1.39 1.03
CA ALA A 87 -3.68 -1.13 -0.15
C ALA A 87 -2.89 -2.38 -0.58
N HIS A 88 -2.31 -3.10 0.38
CA HIS A 88 -1.56 -4.33 0.10
C HIS A 88 -2.47 -5.44 -0.44
N LYS A 89 -3.70 -5.56 0.06
CA LYS A 89 -4.67 -6.51 -0.46
C LYS A 89 -5.01 -6.24 -1.93
N PHE A 90 -5.14 -4.97 -2.29
CA PHE A 90 -5.40 -4.58 -3.69
C PHE A 90 -4.21 -4.96 -4.58
N ALA A 91 -2.99 -4.68 -4.13
CA ALA A 91 -1.79 -5.07 -4.87
C ALA A 91 -1.68 -6.59 -5.02
N PHE A 92 -2.04 -7.34 -3.99
CA PHE A 92 -2.04 -8.79 -4.04
C PHE A 92 -2.99 -9.31 -5.12
N GLU A 93 -4.17 -8.70 -5.28
CA GLU A 93 -5.19 -9.15 -6.21
C GLU A 93 -4.93 -8.76 -7.66
N ASN A 94 -4.14 -7.71 -7.92
CA ASN A 94 -3.95 -7.21 -9.28
C ASN A 94 -2.51 -6.79 -9.53
N ASP A 95 -1.88 -7.40 -10.53
CA ASP A 95 -0.47 -7.19 -10.87
C ASP A 95 -0.16 -5.77 -11.37
N ASN A 96 -1.18 -5.00 -11.75
CA ASN A 96 -1.01 -3.60 -12.15
C ASN A 96 -0.82 -2.67 -10.95
N ILE A 97 -1.02 -3.15 -9.73
CA ILE A 97 -1.02 -2.32 -8.53
C ILE A 97 0.23 -2.57 -7.72
N ILE A 98 0.91 -1.47 -7.38
CA ILE A 98 2.01 -1.46 -6.41
C ILE A 98 1.55 -0.67 -5.19
N SER A 99 1.74 -1.26 -4.03
CA SER A 99 1.34 -0.68 -2.75
C SER A 99 2.56 -0.47 -1.87
N GLU A 100 2.74 0.75 -1.41
CA GLU A 100 3.89 1.16 -0.60
C GLU A 100 3.42 1.70 0.74
N MET A 101 3.84 1.05 1.84
CA MET A 101 3.81 1.67 3.15
C MET A 101 5.04 2.58 3.25
N ILE A 102 4.85 3.84 3.63
CA ILE A 102 5.95 4.80 3.76
C ILE A 102 5.90 5.42 5.15
N ASP A 103 6.95 5.18 5.93
CA ASP A 103 7.09 5.83 7.23
C ASP A 103 7.48 7.29 7.01
N ALA A 104 6.55 8.20 7.30
CA ALA A 104 6.76 9.64 7.07
C ALA A 104 7.95 10.18 7.88
N SER A 105 8.25 9.59 9.03
CA SER A 105 9.38 10.01 9.88
C SER A 105 10.73 9.67 9.25
N GLU A 106 10.80 8.56 8.52
CA GLU A 106 12.03 8.12 7.85
C GLU A 106 12.23 8.84 6.51
N PHE A 107 11.16 9.34 5.91
CA PHE A 107 11.21 9.98 4.60
C PHE A 107 10.56 11.38 4.64
N PRO A 108 11.13 12.31 5.44
CA PRO A 108 10.50 13.62 5.64
C PRO A 108 10.39 14.45 4.36
N HIS A 109 11.35 14.35 3.44
CA HIS A 109 11.27 15.07 2.17
C HIS A 109 10.09 14.61 1.33
N LEU A 110 9.83 13.32 1.33
CA LEU A 110 8.72 12.74 0.60
C LEU A 110 7.39 13.14 1.25
N ALA A 111 7.34 13.12 2.57
CA ALA A 111 6.16 13.56 3.31
C ALA A 111 5.84 15.04 3.02
N ASN A 112 6.87 15.89 2.96
CA ASN A 112 6.69 17.29 2.61
C ASN A 112 6.20 17.46 1.16
N LYS A 113 6.76 16.69 0.24
CA LYS A 113 6.39 16.74 -1.18
C LYS A 113 4.89 16.46 -1.36
N TYR A 114 4.35 15.51 -0.62
CA TYR A 114 2.95 15.11 -0.74
C TYR A 114 2.04 15.79 0.28
N GLY A 115 2.55 16.74 1.05
CA GLY A 115 1.74 17.49 2.00
C GLY A 115 1.16 16.63 3.12
N VAL A 116 1.96 15.74 3.69
CA VAL A 116 1.52 14.83 4.74
C VAL A 116 1.50 15.56 6.08
N TYR A 117 0.30 15.99 6.49
CA TYR A 117 0.07 16.67 7.78
C TYR A 117 -0.71 15.81 8.77
N ALA A 118 -1.39 14.78 8.27
CA ALA A 118 -2.12 13.81 9.07
C ALA A 118 -1.89 12.42 8.47
N VAL A 119 -1.87 11.41 9.33
CA VAL A 119 -1.69 10.02 8.90
C VAL A 119 -2.85 9.15 9.36
N PRO A 120 -3.22 8.11 8.62
CA PRO A 120 -2.64 7.75 7.35
C PRO A 120 -3.04 8.73 6.24
N LYS A 121 -2.12 9.01 5.34
CA LYS A 121 -2.44 9.71 4.09
C LYS A 121 -2.14 8.80 2.93
N VAL A 122 -3.12 8.63 2.04
CA VAL A 122 -3.01 7.78 0.86
C VAL A 122 -2.91 8.66 -0.38
N VAL A 123 -1.94 8.37 -1.24
CA VAL A 123 -1.76 9.07 -2.51
C VAL A 123 -1.74 8.02 -3.62
N ILE A 124 -2.62 8.16 -4.60
CA ILE A 124 -2.76 7.20 -5.70
C ILE A 124 -2.39 7.88 -7.00
N ASN A 125 -1.36 7.36 -7.68
CA ASN A 125 -0.86 7.86 -8.97
C ASN A 125 -0.53 9.36 -8.97
N ASP A 126 -0.14 9.92 -7.82
CA ASP A 126 0.12 11.35 -7.65
C ASP A 126 -1.07 12.23 -8.06
N LYS A 127 -2.26 11.69 -8.10
CA LYS A 127 -3.44 12.29 -8.71
C LYS A 127 -4.61 12.39 -7.76
N VAL A 128 -4.85 11.36 -6.96
CA VAL A 128 -5.94 11.29 -5.99
C VAL A 128 -5.34 11.06 -4.62
N SER A 129 -5.84 11.78 -3.61
CA SER A 129 -5.37 11.57 -2.25
C SER A 129 -6.54 11.66 -1.27
N PHE A 130 -6.37 11.00 -0.13
CA PHE A 130 -7.31 11.09 0.98
C PHE A 130 -6.59 10.79 2.29
N GLU A 131 -7.21 11.14 3.40
CA GLU A 131 -6.68 10.90 4.74
C GLU A 131 -7.62 9.99 5.51
N GLY A 132 -7.04 9.20 6.45
CA GLY A 132 -7.78 8.30 7.30
C GLY A 132 -7.89 6.88 6.75
N ALA A 133 -8.28 5.96 7.63
CA ALA A 133 -8.51 4.56 7.28
C ALA A 133 -9.98 4.42 6.83
N VAL A 134 -10.20 4.43 5.54
CA VAL A 134 -11.54 4.35 4.97
C VAL A 134 -11.91 2.89 4.70
N PRO A 135 -13.21 2.56 4.59
CA PRO A 135 -13.64 1.22 4.20
C PRO A 135 -13.13 0.81 2.82
N GLU A 136 -13.02 -0.50 2.61
CA GLU A 136 -12.44 -1.05 1.38
C GLU A 136 -13.15 -0.58 0.11
N ASP A 137 -14.48 -0.48 0.13
CA ASP A 137 -15.27 -0.03 -1.01
C ASP A 137 -14.99 1.44 -1.36
N LEU A 138 -14.85 2.29 -0.36
CA LEU A 138 -14.51 3.68 -0.59
C LEU A 138 -13.08 3.82 -1.10
N PHE A 139 -12.14 3.06 -0.53
CA PHE A 139 -10.75 3.03 -0.99
C PHE A 139 -10.70 2.61 -2.47
N LEU A 140 -11.45 1.57 -2.83
CA LEU A 140 -11.55 1.11 -4.21
C LEU A 140 -12.04 2.22 -5.14
N ASN A 141 -13.04 3.00 -4.72
CA ASN A 141 -13.55 4.11 -5.53
C ASN A 141 -12.46 5.14 -5.83
N TYR A 142 -11.60 5.45 -4.85
CA TYR A 142 -10.45 6.34 -5.07
C TYR A 142 -9.46 5.76 -6.07
N VAL A 143 -9.22 4.45 -6.02
CA VAL A 143 -8.35 3.77 -7.00
C VAL A 143 -8.92 3.91 -8.40
N LEU A 144 -10.21 3.65 -8.57
CA LEU A 144 -10.87 3.74 -9.87
C LEU A 144 -10.87 5.18 -10.40
N GLU A 145 -11.03 6.16 -9.53
CA GLU A 145 -10.95 7.57 -9.89
C GLU A 145 -9.56 7.93 -10.43
N ALA A 146 -8.52 7.39 -9.84
CA ALA A 146 -7.14 7.70 -10.21
C ALA A 146 -6.77 7.20 -11.62
N ILE A 147 -7.50 6.25 -12.16
CA ILE A 147 -7.23 5.68 -13.48
C ILE A 147 -8.23 6.11 -14.57
N LYS A 148 -9.10 7.05 -14.25
CA LYS A 148 -10.01 7.62 -15.24
C LYS A 148 -9.28 8.42 -16.31
#